data_f70223719fab67ea66aa97c457b246f1
#
_entry.id   f70223719fab67ea66aa97c457b246f1
#
_cell.length_a   1.000
_cell.length_b   1.000
_cell.length_c   1.000
_cell.angle_alpha   90.00
_cell.angle_beta   90.00
_cell.angle_gamma   90.00
#
_symmetry.space_group_name_H-M   'P 1'
#
loop_
_entity.id
_entity.type
_entity.pdbx_description
1 polymer ?
#
loop_
_entity_poly.entity_id
_entity_poly.type
_entity_poly.pdbx_seq_one_letter_code
_entity_poly.pdbx_strand_id
1 'polypeptide(L)'
;YGDRRYCHRDDPAAEGGYYMQEEIREVVEYARALHITVIPEIEMPGHSEEVLATYPQLACSGKPYVNKDLCIGNEETFEFLKNVLSEVIELFPSEYIHIGGDEADKASWATCPRCRTRMRQEGLEDVDGLQSYLVHRVEVFLNGKGRRLLGWDEILQGGLAPDATVMSWRGSEGGIAAARAGHQAVMTPNSYCYLDYCQDDPTREPAAAAAFVTLEKAYSLDPAPDSLGVDVVPMILGVQGNLWCEHVPTGEHAEHMIWPRLMAIAEVGWSLPERKDYDDFHARVLDAVAWMQERGYHPFDQKNAVGDRPESIEPVLCLSTGKPVVYHTPYS
;
A
#
# COMPACT_ATOMS: atom_id res chain seq x y z
N TYR A 1 12.75 -8.50 -1.79
CA TYR A 1 13.45 -9.79 -1.91
C TYR A 1 12.67 -11.02 -1.44
N GLY A 2 11.50 -10.91 -0.86
CA GLY A 2 10.76 -12.03 -0.32
C GLY A 2 9.99 -12.83 -1.34
N ASP A 3 9.49 -12.19 -2.34
CA ASP A 3 8.82 -12.91 -3.40
C ASP A 3 9.83 -13.39 -4.45
N ARG A 4 10.21 -14.66 -4.31
CA ARG A 4 11.13 -15.30 -5.26
C ARG A 4 10.62 -15.28 -6.71
N ARG A 5 9.34 -14.98 -6.93
CA ARG A 5 8.76 -14.87 -8.27
C ARG A 5 9.29 -13.66 -9.02
N TYR A 6 9.68 -12.60 -8.30
CA TYR A 6 10.20 -11.36 -8.86
C TYR A 6 11.68 -11.15 -8.56
N CYS A 7 12.25 -12.01 -7.73
CA CYS A 7 13.66 -11.97 -7.38
C CYS A 7 14.47 -12.74 -8.42
N HIS A 8 15.15 -12.06 -9.29
CA HIS A 8 16.14 -12.63 -10.19
C HIS A 8 17.44 -12.98 -9.41
N ARG A 9 17.29 -13.80 -8.36
CA ARG A 9 18.40 -14.17 -7.47
C ARG A 9 19.63 -14.69 -8.22
N ASP A 10 19.39 -15.28 -9.39
CA ASP A 10 20.42 -15.85 -10.26
C ASP A 10 20.74 -14.93 -11.44
N ASP A 11 20.14 -13.72 -11.51
CA ASP A 11 20.48 -12.70 -12.50
C ASP A 11 21.74 -11.96 -12.02
N PRO A 12 22.87 -12.10 -12.72
CA PRO A 12 24.08 -11.38 -12.34
C PRO A 12 23.99 -9.86 -12.50
N ALA A 13 22.95 -9.36 -13.16
CA ALA A 13 22.65 -7.94 -13.28
C ALA A 13 21.72 -7.43 -12.17
N ALA A 14 21.12 -8.31 -11.36
CA ALA A 14 20.29 -7.91 -10.23
C ALA A 14 21.18 -7.35 -9.12
N GLU A 15 21.07 -6.06 -8.86
CA GLU A 15 21.75 -5.40 -7.75
C GLU A 15 20.93 -5.54 -6.48
N GLY A 16 21.50 -6.23 -5.49
CA GLY A 16 20.96 -6.21 -4.13
C GLY A 16 21.52 -5.01 -3.37
N GLY A 17 20.73 -4.43 -2.47
CA GLY A 17 21.21 -3.30 -1.69
C GLY A 17 20.29 -2.99 -0.52
N TYR A 18 20.76 -2.06 0.31
CA TYR A 18 19.99 -1.44 1.39
C TYR A 18 20.51 -0.01 1.57
N TYR A 19 19.66 0.85 2.11
CA TYR A 19 20.04 2.21 2.45
C TYR A 19 20.81 2.25 3.77
N MET A 20 21.92 2.99 3.79
CA MET A 20 22.57 3.36 5.03
C MET A 20 21.72 4.42 5.77
N GLN A 21 21.87 4.48 7.10
CA GLN A 21 21.12 5.47 7.88
C GLN A 21 21.39 6.92 7.44
N GLU A 22 22.61 7.21 7.00
CA GLU A 22 23.01 8.52 6.48
C GLU A 22 22.26 8.86 5.19
N GLU A 23 22.09 7.91 4.30
CA GLU A 23 21.34 8.07 3.05
C GLU A 23 19.85 8.32 3.34
N ILE A 24 19.28 7.60 4.30
CA ILE A 24 17.90 7.83 4.75
C ILE A 24 17.76 9.25 5.31
N ARG A 25 18.69 9.72 6.15
CA ARG A 25 18.67 11.09 6.69
C ARG A 25 18.76 12.13 5.57
N GLU A 26 19.59 11.90 4.56
CA GLU A 26 19.69 12.78 3.40
C GLU A 26 18.36 12.89 2.65
N VAL A 27 17.70 11.76 2.36
CA VAL A 27 16.38 11.74 1.72
C VAL A 27 15.32 12.47 2.55
N VAL A 28 15.27 12.21 3.86
CA VAL A 28 14.33 12.85 4.77
C VAL A 28 14.55 14.37 4.83
N GLU A 29 15.80 14.82 4.89
CA GLU A 29 16.13 16.26 4.90
C GLU A 29 15.84 16.92 3.57
N TYR A 30 16.12 16.26 2.44
CA TYR A 30 15.76 16.73 1.11
C TYR A 30 14.25 16.91 0.96
N ALA A 31 13.47 15.91 1.38
CA ALA A 31 12.01 15.98 1.36
C ALA A 31 11.49 17.11 2.27
N ARG A 32 12.07 17.26 3.47
CA ARG A 32 11.72 18.33 4.41
C ARG A 32 11.93 19.73 3.82
N ALA A 33 13.01 19.92 3.06
CA ALA A 33 13.27 21.18 2.39
C ALA A 33 12.22 21.52 1.31
N LEU A 34 11.53 20.50 0.81
CA LEU A 34 10.41 20.61 -0.15
C LEU A 34 9.03 20.57 0.54
N HIS A 35 8.98 20.66 1.87
CA HIS A 35 7.75 20.55 2.67
C HIS A 35 7.03 19.18 2.52
N ILE A 36 7.78 18.12 2.26
CA ILE A 36 7.29 16.75 2.15
C ILE A 36 7.69 15.99 3.41
N THR A 37 6.72 15.34 4.06
CA THR A 37 6.98 14.43 5.18
C THR A 37 7.16 13.02 4.64
N VAL A 38 8.27 12.37 4.95
CA VAL A 38 8.49 10.95 4.65
C VAL A 38 7.93 10.13 5.80
N ILE A 39 6.90 9.34 5.52
CA ILE A 39 6.30 8.38 6.47
C ILE A 39 6.90 7.01 6.17
N PRO A 40 7.63 6.40 7.10
CA PRO A 40 8.16 5.05 6.89
C PRO A 40 7.06 4.01 7.06
N GLU A 41 7.11 2.97 6.22
CA GLU A 41 6.32 1.76 6.37
C GLU A 41 7.21 0.60 6.78
N ILE A 42 6.88 -0.04 7.88
CA ILE A 42 7.54 -1.24 8.41
C ILE A 42 6.51 -2.34 8.52
N GLU A 43 6.55 -3.24 7.57
CA GLU A 43 5.53 -4.27 7.38
C GLU A 43 5.49 -5.27 8.54
N MET A 44 4.29 -5.50 9.06
CA MET A 44 3.98 -6.49 10.09
C MET A 44 2.47 -6.77 10.14
N PRO A 45 2.01 -7.98 10.43
CA PRO A 45 2.77 -9.22 10.64
C PRO A 45 3.08 -9.96 9.34
N GLY A 46 2.40 -9.63 8.23
CA GLY A 46 2.57 -10.18 6.89
C GLY A 46 3.85 -9.68 6.22
N HIS A 47 4.02 -10.05 4.95
CA HIS A 47 5.15 -9.60 4.10
C HIS A 47 6.53 -9.68 4.78
N SER A 48 6.71 -10.67 5.68
CA SER A 48 7.87 -10.79 6.56
C SER A 48 8.81 -11.94 6.15
N GLU A 49 8.73 -12.44 4.93
CA GLU A 49 9.49 -13.63 4.49
C GLU A 49 11.01 -13.43 4.60
N GLU A 50 11.52 -12.24 4.28
CA GLU A 50 12.95 -11.90 4.37
C GLU A 50 13.41 -11.85 5.82
N VAL A 51 12.61 -11.26 6.67
CA VAL A 51 12.85 -11.21 8.12
C VAL A 51 12.91 -12.63 8.66
N LEU A 52 11.91 -13.46 8.29
CA LEU A 52 11.82 -14.84 8.75
C LEU A 52 12.87 -15.77 8.13
N ALA A 53 13.39 -15.43 6.95
CA ALA A 53 14.54 -16.13 6.39
C ALA A 53 15.82 -15.89 7.21
N THR A 54 15.96 -14.68 7.74
CA THR A 54 17.13 -14.27 8.54
C THR A 54 16.96 -14.61 10.02
N TYR A 55 15.75 -14.43 10.55
CA TYR A 55 15.38 -14.65 11.96
C TYR A 55 14.27 -15.72 12.09
N PRO A 56 14.54 -16.98 11.73
CA PRO A 56 13.51 -18.02 11.66
C PRO A 56 12.82 -18.32 13.02
N GLN A 57 13.46 -17.96 14.14
CA GLN A 57 12.86 -18.10 15.48
C GLN A 57 11.62 -17.22 15.66
N LEU A 58 11.44 -16.17 14.85
CA LEU A 58 10.27 -15.30 14.86
C LEU A 58 9.08 -15.91 14.08
N ALA A 59 9.31 -17.00 13.34
CA ALA A 59 8.26 -17.74 12.64
C ALA A 59 7.54 -18.75 13.55
N CYS A 60 6.30 -19.08 13.23
CA CYS A 60 5.55 -20.16 13.91
C CYS A 60 6.25 -21.52 13.80
N SER A 61 6.83 -21.81 12.64
CA SER A 61 7.57 -23.05 12.38
C SER A 61 8.97 -23.09 13.00
N GLY A 62 9.56 -21.94 13.29
CA GLY A 62 10.97 -21.82 13.64
C GLY A 62 11.93 -22.12 12.46
N LYS A 63 11.44 -22.10 11.22
CA LYS A 63 12.20 -22.46 10.03
C LYS A 63 12.11 -21.36 8.97
N PRO A 64 13.22 -21.07 8.25
CA PRO A 64 13.20 -20.10 7.14
C PRO A 64 12.29 -20.59 6.00
N TYR A 65 11.67 -19.67 5.29
CA TYR A 65 10.86 -19.89 4.08
C TYR A 65 9.63 -20.82 4.24
N VAL A 66 9.16 -21.01 5.47
CA VAL A 66 7.97 -21.83 5.76
C VAL A 66 6.74 -20.97 6.07
N ASN A 67 6.95 -19.85 6.74
CA ASN A 67 5.89 -18.90 7.09
C ASN A 67 6.15 -17.56 6.40
N LYS A 68 5.07 -16.83 6.17
CA LYS A 68 5.08 -15.47 5.62
C LYS A 68 4.88 -14.42 6.71
N ASP A 69 4.24 -14.84 7.81
CA ASP A 69 3.85 -13.96 8.90
C ASP A 69 4.66 -14.21 10.17
N LEU A 70 4.90 -13.15 10.90
CA LEU A 70 5.51 -13.19 12.22
C LEU A 70 4.66 -14.00 13.21
N CYS A 71 5.29 -14.72 14.13
CA CYS A 71 4.62 -15.48 15.18
C CYS A 71 4.20 -14.55 16.33
N ILE A 72 2.93 -14.20 16.41
CA ILE A 72 2.39 -13.29 17.44
C ILE A 72 2.35 -13.94 18.84
N GLY A 73 2.36 -15.27 18.90
CA GLY A 73 2.50 -15.99 20.16
C GLY A 73 3.90 -15.93 20.78
N ASN A 74 4.89 -15.42 20.04
CA ASN A 74 6.28 -15.32 20.49
C ASN A 74 6.60 -13.91 21.01
N GLU A 75 7.05 -13.80 22.25
CA GLU A 75 7.41 -12.49 22.82
C GLU A 75 8.66 -11.88 22.17
N GLU A 76 9.58 -12.70 21.67
CA GLU A 76 10.75 -12.22 20.92
C GLU A 76 10.35 -11.42 19.66
N THR A 77 9.17 -11.73 19.06
CA THR A 77 8.63 -10.94 17.96
C THR A 77 8.40 -9.48 18.37
N PHE A 78 7.82 -9.25 19.52
CA PHE A 78 7.55 -7.89 20.00
C PHE A 78 8.84 -7.15 20.38
N GLU A 79 9.82 -7.83 20.95
CA GLU A 79 11.11 -7.21 21.24
C GLU A 79 11.86 -6.85 19.95
N PHE A 80 11.81 -7.72 18.95
CA PHE A 80 12.36 -7.43 17.62
C PHE A 80 11.68 -6.21 16.99
N LEU A 81 10.35 -6.17 16.95
CA LEU A 81 9.59 -5.04 16.38
C LEU A 81 9.87 -3.72 17.12
N LYS A 82 9.95 -3.73 18.44
CA LYS A 82 10.29 -2.53 19.23
C LYS A 82 11.70 -2.01 18.90
N ASN A 83 12.66 -2.91 18.72
CA ASN A 83 14.02 -2.52 18.37
C ASN A 83 14.06 -1.88 16.98
N VAL A 84 13.43 -2.50 15.98
CA VAL A 84 13.32 -1.95 14.63
C VAL A 84 12.61 -0.59 14.64
N LEU A 85 11.44 -0.51 15.26
CA LEU A 85 10.66 0.73 15.33
C LEU A 85 11.40 1.84 16.09
N SER A 86 12.21 1.50 17.11
CA SER A 86 13.03 2.50 17.81
C SER A 86 14.05 3.15 16.90
N GLU A 87 14.74 2.37 16.07
CA GLU A 87 15.70 2.87 15.08
C GLU A 87 14.99 3.70 13.99
N VAL A 88 13.85 3.22 13.48
CA VAL A 88 13.04 3.94 12.49
C VAL A 88 12.58 5.30 13.02
N ILE A 89 12.11 5.37 14.25
CA ILE A 89 11.66 6.62 14.88
C ILE A 89 12.79 7.66 15.00
N GLU A 90 14.04 7.23 15.16
CA GLU A 90 15.21 8.12 15.20
C GLU A 90 15.56 8.68 13.81
N LEU A 91 15.26 7.93 12.75
CA LEU A 91 15.56 8.33 11.38
C LEU A 91 14.45 9.19 10.75
N PHE A 92 13.20 8.93 11.11
CA PHE A 92 12.04 9.58 10.50
C PHE A 92 11.30 10.45 11.52
N PRO A 93 11.28 11.78 11.32
CA PRO A 93 10.59 12.71 12.23
C PRO A 93 9.07 12.74 12.05
N SER A 94 8.52 11.91 11.16
CA SER A 94 7.09 11.82 10.88
C SER A 94 6.26 11.58 12.15
N GLU A 95 5.13 12.24 12.27
CA GLU A 95 4.13 11.95 13.30
C GLU A 95 3.60 10.52 13.19
N TYR A 96 3.45 10.03 11.95
CA TYR A 96 2.93 8.70 11.65
C TYR A 96 4.06 7.72 11.36
N ILE A 97 3.86 6.49 11.83
CA ILE A 97 4.62 5.30 11.42
C ILE A 97 3.60 4.31 10.84
N HIS A 98 3.78 3.94 9.59
CA HIS A 98 2.95 2.95 8.93
C HIS A 98 3.47 1.55 9.27
N ILE A 99 2.59 0.65 9.66
CA ILE A 99 2.94 -0.70 10.10
C ILE A 99 2.54 -1.79 9.10
N GLY A 100 2.04 -1.43 7.91
CA GLY A 100 1.43 -2.37 6.99
C GLY A 100 0.12 -2.93 7.54
N GLY A 101 0.11 -4.20 7.87
CA GLY A 101 -1.02 -4.91 8.47
C GLY A 101 -1.85 -5.69 7.46
N ASP A 102 -1.52 -5.59 6.18
CA ASP A 102 -2.22 -6.21 5.07
C ASP A 102 -1.81 -7.66 4.83
N GLU A 103 -2.66 -8.36 4.13
CA GLU A 103 -2.47 -9.68 3.52
C GLU A 103 -1.85 -10.76 4.41
N ALA A 104 -1.98 -10.65 5.74
CA ALA A 104 -1.52 -11.70 6.64
C ALA A 104 -2.27 -13.02 6.38
N ASP A 105 -1.54 -14.09 6.07
CA ASP A 105 -2.10 -15.41 5.79
C ASP A 105 -2.82 -16.02 7.02
N LYS A 106 -2.31 -15.77 8.23
CA LYS A 106 -2.88 -16.20 9.53
C LYS A 106 -3.05 -17.71 9.70
N ALA A 107 -2.95 -18.52 8.64
CA ALA A 107 -3.20 -19.97 8.69
C ALA A 107 -2.29 -20.68 9.70
N SER A 108 -1.05 -20.25 9.79
CA SER A 108 -0.08 -20.80 10.72
C SER A 108 -0.42 -20.50 12.19
N TRP A 109 -1.07 -19.39 12.49
CA TRP A 109 -1.43 -19.00 13.86
C TRP A 109 -2.50 -19.92 14.45
N ALA A 110 -3.47 -20.34 13.64
CA ALA A 110 -4.54 -21.23 14.05
C ALA A 110 -4.03 -22.59 14.62
N THR A 111 -2.86 -23.03 14.15
CA THR A 111 -2.27 -24.31 14.53
C THR A 111 -1.05 -24.17 15.45
N CYS A 112 -0.42 -23.01 15.50
CA CYS A 112 0.77 -22.75 16.31
C CYS A 112 0.46 -22.83 17.82
N PRO A 113 1.18 -23.66 18.60
CA PRO A 113 0.93 -23.77 20.04
C PRO A 113 1.15 -22.44 20.79
N ARG A 114 2.12 -21.62 20.39
CA ARG A 114 2.42 -20.32 20.98
C ARG A 114 1.27 -19.33 20.73
N CYS A 115 0.81 -19.22 19.48
CA CYS A 115 -0.30 -18.34 19.10
C CYS A 115 -1.61 -18.76 19.81
N ARG A 116 -1.93 -20.05 19.83
CA ARG A 116 -3.10 -20.57 20.54
C ARG A 116 -3.02 -20.32 22.06
N THR A 117 -1.83 -20.38 22.65
CA THR A 117 -1.65 -20.05 24.05
C THR A 117 -1.87 -18.56 24.30
N ARG A 118 -1.33 -17.71 23.45
CA ARG A 118 -1.56 -16.26 23.49
C ARG A 118 -3.05 -15.92 23.37
N MET A 119 -3.75 -16.49 22.39
CA MET A 119 -5.19 -16.28 22.23
C MET A 119 -5.96 -16.63 23.51
N ARG A 120 -5.66 -17.78 24.13
CA ARG A 120 -6.31 -18.14 25.40
C ARG A 120 -6.00 -17.21 26.57
N GLN A 121 -4.75 -16.78 26.69
CA GLN A 121 -4.30 -15.88 27.76
C GLN A 121 -4.94 -14.50 27.68
N GLU A 122 -5.09 -13.99 26.46
CA GLU A 122 -5.65 -12.66 26.19
C GLU A 122 -7.18 -12.69 25.93
N GLY A 123 -7.81 -13.88 25.96
CA GLY A 123 -9.24 -14.02 25.73
C GLY A 123 -9.68 -13.70 24.30
N LEU A 124 -8.81 -13.92 23.31
CA LEU A 124 -9.08 -13.63 21.90
C LEU A 124 -9.86 -14.81 21.27
N GLU A 125 -10.89 -14.47 20.49
CA GLU A 125 -11.80 -15.47 19.91
C GLU A 125 -11.17 -16.23 18.73
N ASP A 126 -10.40 -15.52 17.89
CA ASP A 126 -9.86 -16.03 16.65
C ASP A 126 -8.50 -15.39 16.26
N VAL A 127 -8.03 -15.70 15.07
CA VAL A 127 -6.76 -15.17 14.53
C VAL A 127 -6.84 -13.70 14.15
N ASP A 128 -8.02 -13.16 13.85
CA ASP A 128 -8.20 -11.73 13.60
C ASP A 128 -8.04 -10.95 14.91
N GLY A 129 -8.58 -11.46 16.02
CA GLY A 129 -8.30 -10.93 17.35
C GLY A 129 -6.82 -10.99 17.72
N LEU A 130 -6.08 -12.02 17.23
CA LEU A 130 -4.65 -12.10 17.44
C LEU A 130 -3.88 -11.03 16.65
N GLN A 131 -4.29 -10.70 15.42
CA GLN A 131 -3.73 -9.58 14.67
C GLN A 131 -4.03 -8.24 15.36
N SER A 132 -5.27 -8.03 15.77
CA SER A 132 -5.67 -6.85 16.54
C SER A 132 -4.82 -6.68 17.81
N TYR A 133 -4.55 -7.76 18.53
CA TYR A 133 -3.65 -7.74 19.70
C TYR A 133 -2.24 -7.25 19.36
N LEU A 134 -1.67 -7.69 18.22
CA LEU A 134 -0.38 -7.16 17.77
C LEU A 134 -0.47 -5.66 17.49
N VAL A 135 -1.48 -5.23 16.73
CA VAL A 135 -1.67 -3.81 16.37
C VAL A 135 -1.78 -2.94 17.63
N HIS A 136 -2.59 -3.35 18.61
CA HIS A 136 -2.74 -2.65 19.89
C HIS A 136 -1.40 -2.53 20.66
N ARG A 137 -0.62 -3.61 20.71
CA ARG A 137 0.69 -3.55 21.42
C ARG A 137 1.69 -2.63 20.73
N VAL A 138 1.68 -2.61 19.40
CA VAL A 138 2.54 -1.72 18.61
C VAL A 138 2.07 -0.28 18.76
N GLU A 139 0.76 -0.03 18.71
CA GLU A 139 0.20 1.30 18.93
C GLU A 139 0.61 1.87 20.32
N VAL A 140 0.45 1.09 21.39
CA VAL A 140 0.88 1.51 22.74
C VAL A 140 2.36 1.87 22.77
N PHE A 141 3.20 1.11 22.06
CA PHE A 141 4.62 1.42 21.97
C PHE A 141 4.88 2.73 21.19
N LEU A 142 4.25 2.91 20.02
CA LEU A 142 4.39 4.10 19.19
C LEU A 142 3.88 5.36 19.92
N ASN A 143 2.70 5.28 20.56
CA ASN A 143 2.13 6.36 21.36
C ASN A 143 3.05 6.76 22.52
N GLY A 144 3.67 5.78 23.18
CA GLY A 144 4.68 6.01 24.22
C GLY A 144 5.95 6.71 23.70
N LYS A 145 6.18 6.69 22.40
CA LYS A 145 7.25 7.42 21.71
C LYS A 145 6.79 8.73 21.06
N GLY A 146 5.53 9.13 21.27
CA GLY A 146 4.94 10.33 20.66
C GLY A 146 4.70 10.19 19.16
N ARG A 147 4.47 8.96 18.67
CA ARG A 147 4.13 8.65 17.28
C ARG A 147 2.73 8.05 17.19
N ARG A 148 2.11 8.16 16.05
CA ARG A 148 0.79 7.61 15.75
C ARG A 148 0.92 6.43 14.79
N LEU A 149 0.11 5.41 15.02
CA LEU A 149 0.03 4.25 14.15
C LEU A 149 -0.81 4.56 12.91
N LEU A 150 -0.30 4.18 11.75
CA LEU A 150 -1.02 4.12 10.47
C LEU A 150 -0.93 2.68 9.95
N GLY A 151 -1.98 2.14 9.37
CA GLY A 151 -1.95 0.81 8.77
C GLY A 151 -3.03 0.62 7.73
N TRP A 152 -2.87 -0.39 6.89
CA TRP A 152 -3.84 -0.77 5.88
C TRP A 152 -5.16 -1.21 6.51
N ASP A 153 -6.24 -1.19 5.75
CA ASP A 153 -7.60 -1.36 6.30
C ASP A 153 -7.88 -2.75 6.89
N GLU A 154 -6.97 -3.72 6.76
CA GLU A 154 -7.02 -4.99 7.48
C GLU A 154 -6.84 -4.86 8.99
N ILE A 155 -6.26 -3.76 9.48
CA ILE A 155 -6.16 -3.50 10.92
C ILE A 155 -7.53 -3.28 11.59
N LEU A 156 -8.59 -3.10 10.81
CA LEU A 156 -9.99 -3.11 11.29
C LEU A 156 -10.44 -4.49 11.80
N GLN A 157 -9.82 -5.55 11.31
CA GLN A 157 -10.21 -6.92 11.65
C GLN A 157 -9.86 -7.24 13.11
N GLY A 158 -10.77 -7.88 13.81
CA GLY A 158 -10.59 -8.24 15.23
C GLY A 158 -10.65 -7.05 16.21
N GLY A 159 -10.94 -5.84 15.73
CA GLY A 159 -11.07 -4.62 16.51
C GLY A 159 -9.91 -3.66 16.31
N LEU A 160 -10.25 -2.41 15.98
CA LEU A 160 -9.30 -1.34 15.72
C LEU A 160 -8.66 -0.83 17.02
N ALA A 161 -7.34 -0.58 17.00
CA ALA A 161 -6.63 0.06 18.09
C ALA A 161 -7.12 1.53 18.28
N PRO A 162 -7.20 2.05 19.53
CA PRO A 162 -7.96 3.25 19.85
C PRO A 162 -7.58 4.52 19.10
N ASP A 163 -6.28 4.72 18.81
CA ASP A 163 -5.76 5.93 18.14
C ASP A 163 -5.26 5.68 16.73
N ALA A 164 -5.45 4.45 16.20
CA ALA A 164 -4.96 4.06 14.90
C ALA A 164 -5.62 4.85 13.77
N THR A 165 -4.82 5.22 12.78
CA THR A 165 -5.27 5.78 11.51
C THR A 165 -5.31 4.67 10.45
N VAL A 166 -6.33 4.66 9.62
CA VAL A 166 -6.56 3.61 8.63
C VAL A 166 -6.27 4.11 7.22
N MET A 167 -5.51 3.34 6.45
CA MET A 167 -5.31 3.57 5.02
C MET A 167 -6.14 2.56 4.23
N SER A 168 -7.17 3.06 3.49
CA SER A 168 -8.17 2.21 2.84
C SER A 168 -7.78 1.94 1.40
N TRP A 169 -7.32 0.69 1.11
CA TRP A 169 -6.83 0.32 -0.22
C TRP A 169 -7.72 -0.68 -0.96
N ARG A 170 -8.41 -1.59 -0.26
CA ARG A 170 -9.29 -2.61 -0.86
C ARG A 170 -10.59 -2.03 -1.43
N GLY A 171 -10.83 -0.75 -1.22
CA GLY A 171 -11.98 0.04 -1.60
C GLY A 171 -12.09 1.24 -0.68
N SER A 172 -13.22 1.95 -0.69
CA SER A 172 -13.47 3.07 0.20
C SER A 172 -14.15 2.66 1.52
N GLU A 173 -14.67 1.44 1.59
CA GLU A 173 -15.52 0.97 2.68
C GLU A 173 -14.76 0.91 4.00
N GLY A 174 -13.49 0.49 3.99
CA GLY A 174 -12.64 0.42 5.18
C GLY A 174 -12.43 1.82 5.78
N GLY A 175 -12.07 2.79 4.96
CA GLY A 175 -11.88 4.17 5.40
C GLY A 175 -13.17 4.82 5.89
N ILE A 176 -14.30 4.57 5.21
CA ILE A 176 -15.63 5.02 5.65
C ILE A 176 -16.00 4.41 7.00
N ALA A 177 -15.76 3.12 7.19
CA ALA A 177 -16.02 2.44 8.45
C ALA A 177 -15.17 3.02 9.59
N ALA A 178 -13.87 3.21 9.36
CA ALA A 178 -12.96 3.84 10.30
C ALA A 178 -13.43 5.27 10.68
N ALA A 179 -13.73 6.10 9.68
CA ALA A 179 -14.18 7.47 9.89
C ALA A 179 -15.47 7.54 10.72
N ARG A 180 -16.46 6.68 10.43
CA ARG A 180 -17.69 6.57 11.20
C ARG A 180 -17.48 6.10 12.64
N ALA A 181 -16.43 5.34 12.87
CA ALA A 181 -16.01 4.92 14.21
C ALA A 181 -15.19 5.99 14.96
N GLY A 182 -14.93 7.15 14.35
CA GLY A 182 -14.18 8.27 14.94
C GLY A 182 -12.65 8.19 14.73
N HIS A 183 -12.19 7.31 13.83
CA HIS A 183 -10.77 7.20 13.46
C HIS A 183 -10.47 7.99 12.20
N GLN A 184 -9.25 8.50 12.12
CA GLN A 184 -8.76 9.14 10.90
C GLN A 184 -8.53 8.10 9.80
N ALA A 185 -8.77 8.49 8.54
CA ALA A 185 -8.52 7.62 7.40
C ALA A 185 -7.88 8.37 6.23
N VAL A 186 -7.06 7.66 5.47
CA VAL A 186 -6.52 8.07 4.16
C VAL A 186 -7.13 7.17 3.11
N MET A 187 -7.65 7.77 2.03
CA MET A 187 -8.31 7.04 0.96
C MET A 187 -7.33 6.75 -0.17
N THR A 188 -7.10 5.47 -0.42
CA THR A 188 -6.23 5.01 -1.50
C THR A 188 -6.79 3.76 -2.19
N PRO A 189 -8.09 3.74 -2.57
CA PRO A 189 -8.71 2.56 -3.15
C PRO A 189 -7.99 2.15 -4.44
N ASN A 190 -7.61 0.87 -4.52
CA ASN A 190 -6.76 0.34 -5.59
C ASN A 190 -7.33 0.58 -6.99
N SER A 191 -8.66 0.56 -7.14
CA SER A 191 -9.34 0.83 -8.40
C SER A 191 -9.25 2.28 -8.90
N TYR A 192 -8.64 3.19 -8.12
CA TYR A 192 -8.46 4.60 -8.47
C TYR A 192 -7.02 5.09 -8.24
N CYS A 193 -6.32 4.53 -7.25
CA CYS A 193 -5.09 5.10 -6.70
C CYS A 193 -3.85 4.27 -6.96
N TYR A 194 -3.97 3.05 -7.51
CA TYR A 194 -2.82 2.18 -7.76
C TYR A 194 -2.17 2.51 -9.10
N LEU A 195 -1.01 3.14 -9.01
CA LEU A 195 -0.26 3.67 -10.15
C LEU A 195 0.67 2.62 -10.77
N ASP A 196 0.78 1.44 -10.18
CA ASP A 196 1.44 0.25 -10.72
C ASP A 196 0.57 -0.52 -11.72
N TYR A 197 -0.71 -0.11 -11.88
CA TYR A 197 -1.63 -0.63 -12.89
C TYR A 197 -1.44 0.06 -14.24
N CYS A 198 -1.80 -0.60 -15.35
CA CYS A 198 -1.77 0.00 -16.67
C CYS A 198 -2.64 1.27 -16.77
N GLN A 199 -2.24 2.21 -17.60
CA GLN A 199 -2.99 3.44 -17.88
C GLN A 199 -3.81 3.35 -19.17
N ASP A 200 -3.41 2.45 -20.10
CA ASP A 200 -3.99 2.28 -21.41
C ASP A 200 -3.92 0.79 -21.83
N ASP A 201 -3.90 0.47 -23.11
CA ASP A 201 -3.81 -0.89 -23.64
C ASP A 201 -2.53 -1.59 -23.17
N PRO A 202 -2.64 -2.70 -22.41
CA PRO A 202 -1.49 -3.40 -21.84
C PRO A 202 -0.52 -3.96 -22.88
N THR A 203 -0.96 -4.12 -24.13
CA THR A 203 -0.09 -4.59 -25.23
C THR A 203 0.87 -3.51 -25.71
N ARG A 204 0.66 -2.26 -25.28
CA ARG A 204 1.45 -1.08 -25.65
C ARG A 204 2.15 -0.46 -24.46
N GLU A 205 1.81 -0.90 -23.26
CA GLU A 205 2.38 -0.42 -22.02
C GLU A 205 3.61 -1.23 -21.59
N PRO A 206 4.52 -0.66 -20.81
CA PRO A 206 5.54 -1.43 -20.15
C PRO A 206 4.93 -2.41 -19.13
N ALA A 207 5.74 -3.31 -18.59
CA ALA A 207 5.29 -4.26 -17.58
C ALA A 207 4.63 -3.54 -16.40
N ALA A 208 3.47 -4.03 -15.98
CA ALA A 208 2.67 -3.46 -14.91
C ALA A 208 1.90 -4.57 -14.18
N ALA A 209 1.32 -4.29 -13.04
CA ALA A 209 0.36 -5.20 -12.41
C ALA A 209 -0.89 -5.38 -13.30
N ALA A 210 -1.52 -6.54 -13.21
CA ALA A 210 -2.57 -6.97 -14.13
C ALA A 210 -3.93 -6.31 -13.86
N ALA A 211 -3.97 -4.99 -13.87
CA ALA A 211 -5.19 -4.19 -13.69
C ALA A 211 -5.07 -2.84 -14.42
N PHE A 212 -6.10 -2.00 -14.32
CA PHE A 212 -6.17 -0.73 -15.04
C PHE A 212 -6.67 0.39 -14.14
N VAL A 213 -5.96 1.52 -14.21
CA VAL A 213 -6.42 2.81 -13.68
C VAL A 213 -6.06 3.88 -14.70
N THR A 214 -7.05 4.40 -15.41
CA THR A 214 -6.84 5.50 -16.36
C THR A 214 -6.80 6.84 -15.66
N LEU A 215 -6.37 7.88 -16.37
CA LEU A 215 -6.40 9.24 -15.87
C LEU A 215 -7.81 9.68 -15.43
N GLU A 216 -8.82 9.39 -16.27
CA GLU A 216 -10.21 9.71 -16.00
C GLU A 216 -10.73 8.95 -14.78
N LYS A 217 -10.37 7.65 -14.66
CA LYS A 217 -10.74 6.83 -13.52
C LYS A 217 -10.16 7.40 -12.22
N ALA A 218 -8.87 7.73 -12.19
CA ALA A 218 -8.24 8.34 -11.02
C ALA A 218 -8.92 9.68 -10.64
N TYR A 219 -9.23 10.52 -11.63
CA TYR A 219 -9.91 11.79 -11.43
C TYR A 219 -11.35 11.65 -10.91
N SER A 220 -12.02 10.54 -11.24
CA SER A 220 -13.40 10.29 -10.81
C SER A 220 -13.56 9.91 -9.34
N LEU A 221 -12.46 9.67 -8.61
CA LEU A 221 -12.51 9.36 -7.18
C LEU A 221 -13.23 10.47 -6.41
N ASP A 222 -14.14 10.06 -5.54
CA ASP A 222 -14.70 10.88 -4.47
C ASP A 222 -14.26 10.29 -3.12
N PRO A 223 -13.27 10.90 -2.46
CA PRO A 223 -12.71 10.35 -1.22
C PRO A 223 -13.61 10.55 -0.01
N ALA A 224 -14.55 11.49 -0.08
CA ALA A 224 -15.41 11.87 1.02
C ALA A 224 -16.84 12.11 0.54
N PRO A 225 -17.55 11.06 0.09
CA PRO A 225 -18.88 11.20 -0.48
C PRO A 225 -19.88 11.82 0.51
N ASP A 226 -20.85 12.55 0.00
CA ASP A 226 -21.89 13.23 0.78
C ASP A 226 -22.60 12.30 1.77
N SER A 227 -22.65 11.00 1.46
CA SER A 227 -23.24 9.97 2.33
C SER A 227 -22.52 9.76 3.66
N LEU A 228 -21.28 10.29 3.80
CA LEU A 228 -20.54 10.27 5.07
C LEU A 228 -21.16 11.20 6.12
N GLY A 229 -21.72 12.33 5.69
CA GLY A 229 -22.20 13.39 6.58
C GLY A 229 -21.08 14.33 7.05
N VAL A 230 -21.46 15.58 7.26
CA VAL A 230 -20.54 16.70 7.54
C VAL A 230 -19.68 16.51 8.80
N ASP A 231 -20.17 15.76 9.78
CA ASP A 231 -19.44 15.50 11.03
C ASP A 231 -18.34 14.44 10.87
N VAL A 232 -18.45 13.59 9.83
CA VAL A 232 -17.51 12.47 9.59
C VAL A 232 -16.46 12.84 8.55
N VAL A 233 -16.79 13.68 7.57
CA VAL A 233 -15.85 14.14 6.53
C VAL A 233 -14.49 14.59 7.08
N PRO A 234 -14.40 15.33 8.21
CA PRO A 234 -13.10 15.73 8.77
C PRO A 234 -12.20 14.57 9.24
N MET A 235 -12.74 13.36 9.35
CA MET A 235 -11.94 12.17 9.65
C MET A 235 -11.16 11.67 8.42
N ILE A 236 -11.55 12.06 7.20
CA ILE A 236 -10.80 11.75 5.98
C ILE A 236 -9.67 12.76 5.83
N LEU A 237 -8.45 12.32 6.06
CA LEU A 237 -7.25 13.16 5.99
C LEU A 237 -6.88 13.57 4.56
N GLY A 238 -7.25 12.74 3.58
CA GLY A 238 -6.94 12.97 2.18
C GLY A 238 -6.84 11.67 1.38
N VAL A 239 -6.08 11.75 0.30
CA VAL A 239 -5.89 10.68 -0.68
C VAL A 239 -4.40 10.37 -0.88
N GLN A 240 -4.10 9.16 -1.36
CA GLN A 240 -2.74 8.76 -1.73
C GLN A 240 -2.77 7.97 -3.04
N GLY A 241 -1.77 8.18 -3.91
CA GLY A 241 -1.46 7.29 -5.02
C GLY A 241 -0.37 6.31 -4.62
N ASN A 242 -0.53 5.03 -4.95
CA ASN A 242 0.41 3.96 -4.63
C ASN A 242 1.15 3.50 -5.88
N LEU A 243 2.48 3.38 -5.79
CA LEU A 243 3.31 2.78 -6.82
C LEU A 243 4.08 1.60 -6.21
N TRP A 244 3.58 0.40 -6.39
CA TRP A 244 4.29 -0.82 -6.05
C TRP A 244 5.30 -1.15 -7.16
N CYS A 245 6.52 -1.52 -6.77
CA CYS A 245 7.65 -1.51 -7.69
C CYS A 245 8.09 -2.90 -8.19
N GLU A 246 7.27 -3.94 -8.04
CA GLU A 246 7.57 -5.31 -8.50
C GLU A 246 7.86 -5.35 -10.01
N HIS A 247 7.23 -4.47 -10.79
CA HIS A 247 7.38 -4.37 -12.23
C HIS A 247 8.02 -3.04 -12.68
N VAL A 248 8.55 -2.24 -11.77
CA VAL A 248 9.07 -0.89 -12.05
C VAL A 248 10.58 -0.84 -11.79
N PRO A 249 11.42 -1.27 -12.76
CA PRO A 249 12.86 -1.43 -12.55
C PRO A 249 13.68 -0.14 -12.68
N THR A 250 13.13 0.94 -13.25
CA THR A 250 13.88 2.18 -13.51
C THR A 250 13.11 3.43 -13.12
N GLY A 251 13.82 4.54 -12.94
CA GLY A 251 13.21 5.85 -12.67
C GLY A 251 12.31 6.32 -13.81
N GLU A 252 12.73 6.12 -15.07
CA GLU A 252 11.90 6.48 -16.23
C GLU A 252 10.60 5.67 -16.25
N HIS A 253 10.65 4.40 -15.88
CA HIS A 253 9.44 3.59 -15.76
C HIS A 253 8.54 4.09 -14.62
N ALA A 254 9.11 4.47 -13.49
CA ALA A 254 8.35 5.06 -12.38
C ALA A 254 7.68 6.39 -12.82
N GLU A 255 8.39 7.25 -13.55
CA GLU A 255 7.82 8.49 -14.11
C GLU A 255 6.65 8.20 -15.05
N HIS A 256 6.79 7.20 -15.95
CA HIS A 256 5.71 6.75 -16.82
C HIS A 256 4.49 6.27 -16.04
N MET A 257 4.69 5.46 -15.01
CA MET A 257 3.58 4.91 -14.22
C MET A 257 2.87 5.96 -13.36
N ILE A 258 3.61 6.91 -12.80
CA ILE A 258 3.07 7.94 -11.90
C ILE A 258 2.31 9.02 -12.69
N TRP A 259 2.94 9.55 -13.75
CA TRP A 259 2.42 10.70 -14.47
C TRP A 259 1.63 10.28 -15.71
N PRO A 260 0.46 10.94 -15.97
CA PRO A 260 -0.11 12.09 -15.24
C PRO A 260 -1.10 11.71 -14.13
N ARG A 261 -1.35 10.44 -13.83
CA ARG A 261 -2.41 10.02 -12.88
C ARG A 261 -2.26 10.62 -11.49
N LEU A 262 -1.03 10.82 -11.00
CA LEU A 262 -0.81 11.47 -9.72
C LEU A 262 -1.30 12.93 -9.72
N MET A 263 -1.34 13.61 -10.88
CA MET A 263 -1.97 14.95 -10.98
C MET A 263 -3.48 14.88 -10.73
N ALA A 264 -4.14 13.81 -11.21
CA ALA A 264 -5.57 13.59 -10.95
C ALA A 264 -5.84 13.36 -9.45
N ILE A 265 -5.04 12.52 -8.80
CA ILE A 265 -5.14 12.27 -7.37
C ILE A 265 -4.89 13.54 -6.56
N ALA A 266 -3.90 14.37 -6.97
CA ALA A 266 -3.62 15.65 -6.34
C ALA A 266 -4.80 16.61 -6.46
N GLU A 267 -5.42 16.72 -7.63
CA GLU A 267 -6.59 17.59 -7.82
C GLU A 267 -7.81 17.08 -7.05
N VAL A 268 -8.03 15.79 -7.00
CA VAL A 268 -9.09 15.16 -6.18
C VAL A 268 -8.91 15.50 -4.71
N GLY A 269 -7.68 15.46 -4.19
CA GLY A 269 -7.40 15.80 -2.80
C GLY A 269 -7.48 17.29 -2.49
N TRP A 270 -7.35 18.16 -3.50
CA TRP A 270 -7.28 19.61 -3.32
C TRP A 270 -8.59 20.33 -3.63
N SER A 271 -9.37 19.83 -4.58
CA SER A 271 -10.54 20.50 -5.12
C SER A 271 -11.84 19.97 -4.53
N LEU A 272 -12.78 20.86 -4.27
CA LEU A 272 -14.14 20.47 -3.92
C LEU A 272 -14.81 19.72 -5.08
N PRO A 273 -15.63 18.69 -4.81
CA PRO A 273 -16.25 17.86 -5.86
C PRO A 273 -17.04 18.68 -6.90
N GLU A 274 -17.75 19.72 -6.48
CA GLU A 274 -18.54 20.58 -7.36
C GLU A 274 -17.72 21.51 -8.25
N ARG A 275 -16.40 21.57 -8.04
CA ARG A 275 -15.45 22.36 -8.87
C ARG A 275 -14.66 21.49 -9.82
N LYS A 276 -14.83 20.18 -9.77
CA LYS A 276 -14.13 19.26 -10.65
C LYS A 276 -14.74 19.31 -12.05
N ASP A 277 -13.89 19.53 -13.05
CA ASP A 277 -14.22 19.53 -14.48
C ASP A 277 -13.13 18.73 -15.21
N TYR A 278 -13.47 17.56 -15.72
CA TYR A 278 -12.50 16.68 -16.34
C TYR A 278 -11.94 17.25 -17.65
N ASP A 279 -12.73 17.94 -18.45
CA ASP A 279 -12.27 18.48 -19.73
C ASP A 279 -11.24 19.61 -19.50
N ASP A 280 -11.50 20.52 -18.54
CA ASP A 280 -10.54 21.53 -18.13
C ASP A 280 -9.28 20.89 -17.53
N PHE A 281 -9.45 19.93 -16.63
CA PHE A 281 -8.32 19.20 -16.03
C PHE A 281 -7.47 18.51 -17.09
N HIS A 282 -8.11 17.78 -18.02
CA HIS A 282 -7.41 17.06 -19.07
C HIS A 282 -6.59 18.00 -20.00
N ALA A 283 -7.15 19.17 -20.33
CA ALA A 283 -6.42 20.17 -21.11
C ALA A 283 -5.14 20.64 -20.38
N ARG A 284 -5.24 20.93 -19.07
CA ARG A 284 -4.08 21.32 -18.23
C ARG A 284 -3.06 20.17 -18.11
N VAL A 285 -3.51 18.93 -18.06
CA VAL A 285 -2.65 17.74 -18.02
C VAL A 285 -1.83 17.62 -19.32
N LEU A 286 -2.45 17.83 -20.48
CA LEU A 286 -1.71 17.77 -21.75
C LEU A 286 -0.57 18.79 -21.80
N ASP A 287 -0.81 20.01 -21.30
CA ASP A 287 0.24 21.04 -21.21
C ASP A 287 1.34 20.65 -20.22
N ALA A 288 0.94 20.07 -19.07
CA ALA A 288 1.89 19.62 -18.05
C ALA A 288 2.76 18.46 -18.55
N VAL A 289 2.18 17.48 -19.24
CA VAL A 289 2.89 16.35 -19.85
C VAL A 289 3.91 16.88 -20.89
N ALA A 290 3.50 17.79 -21.77
CA ALA A 290 4.42 18.40 -22.74
C ALA A 290 5.58 19.13 -22.05
N TRP A 291 5.29 19.90 -20.99
CA TRP A 291 6.28 20.58 -20.17
C TRP A 291 7.28 19.62 -19.51
N MET A 292 6.81 18.46 -19.02
CA MET A 292 7.66 17.42 -18.43
C MET A 292 8.57 16.80 -19.49
N GLN A 293 8.02 16.43 -20.65
CA GLN A 293 8.79 15.85 -21.76
C GLN A 293 9.91 16.79 -22.27
N GLU A 294 9.63 18.09 -22.39
CA GLU A 294 10.63 19.11 -22.76
C GLU A 294 11.81 19.18 -21.76
N ARG A 295 11.61 18.72 -20.53
CA ARG A 295 12.63 18.69 -19.45
C ARG A 295 13.28 17.35 -19.23
N GLY A 296 12.99 16.39 -20.11
CA GLY A 296 13.59 15.05 -20.08
C GLY A 296 12.96 14.09 -19.08
N TYR A 297 11.77 14.39 -18.57
CA TYR A 297 10.96 13.43 -17.83
C TYR A 297 10.18 12.51 -18.80
N HIS A 298 9.77 11.36 -18.34
CA HIS A 298 9.16 10.29 -19.14
C HIS A 298 7.70 10.00 -18.73
N PRO A 299 6.80 11.00 -18.69
CA PRO A 299 5.40 10.75 -18.37
C PRO A 299 4.75 9.90 -19.47
N PHE A 300 3.66 9.21 -19.11
CA PHE A 300 2.80 8.55 -20.08
C PHE A 300 2.30 9.57 -21.13
N ASP A 301 2.30 9.15 -22.40
CA ASP A 301 1.86 10.01 -23.52
C ASP A 301 0.33 10.07 -23.60
N GLN A 302 -0.26 10.85 -22.72
CA GLN A 302 -1.71 11.01 -22.59
C GLN A 302 -2.37 11.48 -23.89
N LYS A 303 -1.66 12.26 -24.71
CA LYS A 303 -2.18 12.77 -25.99
C LYS A 303 -2.45 11.65 -27.00
N ASN A 304 -1.64 10.59 -26.97
CA ASN A 304 -1.72 9.45 -27.86
C ASN A 304 -2.32 8.21 -27.18
N ALA A 305 -3.02 8.40 -26.06
CA ALA A 305 -3.78 7.31 -25.44
C ALA A 305 -4.77 6.70 -26.43
N VAL A 306 -4.85 5.38 -26.48
CA VAL A 306 -5.66 4.66 -27.48
C VAL A 306 -7.14 4.77 -27.17
N GLY A 307 -7.50 4.92 -25.91
CA GLY A 307 -8.89 5.04 -25.47
C GLY A 307 -9.63 3.72 -25.31
N ASP A 308 -9.16 2.64 -25.89
CA ASP A 308 -9.70 1.29 -25.70
C ASP A 308 -9.19 0.73 -24.37
N ARG A 309 -9.84 1.11 -23.29
CA ARG A 309 -9.44 0.77 -21.94
C ARG A 309 -10.43 -0.20 -21.34
N PRO A 310 -9.98 -1.21 -20.57
CA PRO A 310 -10.86 -2.25 -20.04
C PRO A 310 -12.02 -1.74 -19.22
N GLU A 311 -11.86 -0.66 -18.48
CA GLU A 311 -12.93 -0.07 -17.70
C GLU A 311 -13.95 0.73 -18.53
N SER A 312 -13.62 1.09 -19.78
CA SER A 312 -14.51 1.76 -20.71
C SER A 312 -15.06 0.82 -21.81
N ILE A 313 -14.55 -0.41 -21.87
CA ILE A 313 -15.01 -1.43 -22.81
C ILE A 313 -16.13 -2.22 -22.14
N GLU A 314 -17.33 -2.27 -22.76
CA GLU A 314 -18.30 -3.33 -22.45
C GLU A 314 -17.58 -4.68 -22.59
N PRO A 315 -17.79 -5.62 -21.66
CA PRO A 315 -17.04 -6.88 -21.68
C PRO A 315 -17.15 -7.51 -23.06
N VAL A 316 -16.07 -7.45 -23.81
CA VAL A 316 -15.95 -8.17 -25.08
C VAL A 316 -16.27 -9.62 -24.75
N LEU A 317 -17.19 -10.22 -25.49
CA LEU A 317 -17.53 -11.63 -25.36
C LEU A 317 -16.21 -12.41 -25.29
N CYS A 318 -15.87 -12.82 -24.08
CA CYS A 318 -14.63 -13.56 -23.87
C CYS A 318 -14.64 -14.77 -24.78
N LEU A 319 -13.69 -14.88 -25.71
CA LEU A 319 -13.58 -16.01 -26.64
C LEU A 319 -13.45 -17.35 -25.90
N SER A 320 -13.18 -17.33 -24.60
CA SER A 320 -13.19 -18.48 -23.70
C SER A 320 -14.55 -18.77 -23.05
N THR A 321 -15.59 -17.95 -23.29
CA THR A 321 -16.92 -18.21 -22.70
C THR A 321 -17.42 -19.57 -23.14
N GLY A 322 -17.65 -20.45 -22.17
CA GLY A 322 -18.06 -21.84 -22.41
C GLY A 322 -16.93 -22.82 -22.73
N LYS A 323 -15.66 -22.40 -22.72
CA LYS A 323 -14.52 -23.31 -22.79
C LYS A 323 -14.00 -23.60 -21.37
N PRO A 324 -13.58 -24.87 -21.10
CA PRO A 324 -12.95 -25.17 -19.81
C PRO A 324 -11.66 -24.33 -19.68
N VAL A 325 -11.60 -23.51 -18.64
CA VAL A 325 -10.40 -22.76 -18.29
C VAL A 325 -9.41 -23.73 -17.66
N VAL A 326 -8.36 -24.08 -18.41
CA VAL A 326 -7.22 -24.78 -17.83
C VAL A 326 -6.34 -23.70 -17.22
N TYR A 327 -6.38 -23.56 -15.91
CA TYR A 327 -5.42 -22.75 -15.17
C TYR A 327 -4.06 -23.44 -15.25
N HIS A 328 -3.20 -22.99 -16.13
CA HIS A 328 -1.77 -23.14 -15.92
C HIS A 328 -1.36 -22.05 -14.94
N THR A 329 -1.40 -22.38 -13.64
CA THR A 329 -0.66 -21.59 -12.70
C THR A 329 0.82 -21.76 -13.04
N PRO A 330 1.60 -20.70 -13.21
CA PRO A 330 3.05 -20.83 -13.40
C PRO A 330 3.75 -21.39 -12.15
N TYR A 331 3.01 -21.94 -11.22
CA TYR A 331 3.38 -22.34 -9.86
C TYR A 331 2.98 -23.80 -9.51
N SER A 332 2.60 -24.63 -10.46
CA SER A 332 2.46 -26.07 -10.27
C SER A 332 3.75 -26.81 -10.58
#